data_ee24636c0c33f575c849223c263d6c03
#
_entry.id   ee24636c0c33f575c849223c263d6c03
#
_cell.length_a   1.000
_cell.length_b   1.000
_cell.length_c   1.000
_cell.angle_alpha   90.00
_cell.angle_beta   90.00
_cell.angle_gamma   90.00
#
_symmetry.space_group_name_H-M   'P 1'
#
loop_
_entity.id
_entity.type
_entity.pdbx_description
1 polymer ?
#
loop_
_entity_poly.entity_id
_entity_poly.type
_entity_poly.pdbx_seq_one_letter_code
_entity_poly.pdbx_strand_id
1 'polypeptide(L)'
;MAKAVHSMVRVLNENRSIDFYKKAFGLEVADRLDFGDFLLIYLRNAETPFEVELTVNHAQKVPYTLGDGYGHLAVTVEGVDAEHARMEGEGLAPGALRDFKHDGKTLARFFFIADPDGYKIEVIERGGRFV
;
A
#
# COMPACT_ATOMS: atom_id res chain seq x y z
N MET A 1 2.38 -24.71 10.37
CA MET A 1 2.97 -23.50 9.71
C MET A 1 1.83 -22.56 9.31
N ALA A 2 2.01 -21.26 9.47
CA ALA A 2 0.99 -20.25 9.16
C ALA A 2 1.21 -19.65 7.77
N LYS A 3 0.11 -19.20 7.14
CA LYS A 3 0.12 -18.44 5.87
C LYS A 3 -0.31 -17.02 6.16
N ALA A 4 0.49 -16.02 5.75
CA ALA A 4 0.10 -14.63 5.83
C ALA A 4 -1.06 -14.36 4.85
N VAL A 5 -2.13 -13.72 5.32
CA VAL A 5 -3.34 -13.51 4.52
C VAL A 5 -3.69 -12.05 4.30
N HIS A 6 -3.42 -11.17 5.25
CA HIS A 6 -3.63 -9.72 5.08
C HIS A 6 -2.75 -8.90 6.02
N SER A 7 -2.64 -7.61 5.71
CA SER A 7 -2.14 -6.59 6.61
C SER A 7 -3.23 -5.51 6.73
N MET A 8 -3.47 -5.02 7.95
CA MET A 8 -4.56 -4.08 8.23
C MET A 8 -4.03 -2.70 8.56
N VAL A 9 -4.71 -1.68 8.02
CA VAL A 9 -4.52 -0.29 8.39
C VAL A 9 -5.87 0.36 8.70
N ARG A 10 -5.88 1.31 9.64
CA ARG A 10 -7.06 2.11 9.98
C ARG A 10 -7.08 3.37 9.16
N VAL A 11 -8.19 3.64 8.49
CA VAL A 11 -8.35 4.78 7.59
C VAL A 11 -9.57 5.61 7.98
N LEU A 12 -9.52 6.93 7.72
CA LEU A 12 -10.61 7.82 8.06
C LEU A 12 -11.75 7.79 7.05
N ASN A 13 -11.44 7.66 5.77
CA ASN A 13 -12.41 7.81 4.70
C ASN A 13 -12.33 6.63 3.75
N GLU A 14 -13.39 5.83 3.72
CA GLU A 14 -13.52 4.65 2.89
C GLU A 14 -13.21 4.91 1.42
N ASN A 15 -13.93 5.85 0.81
CA ASN A 15 -13.84 6.10 -0.61
C ASN A 15 -12.47 6.67 -1.02
N ARG A 16 -11.92 7.56 -0.21
CA ARG A 16 -10.60 8.14 -0.44
C ARG A 16 -9.51 7.08 -0.47
N SER A 17 -9.57 6.14 0.47
CA SER A 17 -8.59 5.06 0.57
C SER A 17 -8.75 4.03 -0.55
N ILE A 18 -10.00 3.61 -0.84
CA ILE A 18 -10.28 2.69 -1.95
C ILE A 18 -9.77 3.26 -3.28
N ASP A 19 -10.06 4.52 -3.56
CA ASP A 19 -9.62 5.19 -4.79
C ASP A 19 -8.09 5.24 -4.88
N PHE A 20 -7.42 5.52 -3.77
CA PHE A 20 -5.96 5.53 -3.74
C PHE A 20 -5.37 4.16 -4.10
N TYR A 21 -5.79 3.10 -3.39
CA TYR A 21 -5.23 1.76 -3.60
C TYR A 21 -5.55 1.21 -4.99
N LYS A 22 -6.72 1.54 -5.53
CA LYS A 22 -7.07 1.20 -6.92
C LYS A 22 -6.18 1.94 -7.91
N LYS A 23 -6.03 3.24 -7.76
CA LYS A 23 -5.23 4.08 -8.67
C LYS A 23 -3.75 3.74 -8.59
N ALA A 24 -3.21 3.57 -7.39
CA ALA A 24 -1.80 3.30 -7.19
C ALA A 24 -1.41 1.88 -7.61
N PHE A 25 -2.20 0.86 -7.23
CA PHE A 25 -1.77 -0.54 -7.31
C PHE A 25 -2.77 -1.47 -8.00
N GLY A 26 -3.88 -0.95 -8.52
CA GLY A 26 -4.92 -1.79 -9.12
C GLY A 26 -5.59 -2.73 -8.13
N LEU A 27 -5.56 -2.40 -6.83
CA LEU A 27 -6.25 -3.18 -5.81
C LEU A 27 -7.73 -2.79 -5.81
N GLU A 28 -8.59 -3.79 -5.90
CA GLU A 28 -10.03 -3.60 -5.90
C GLU A 28 -10.68 -4.25 -4.68
N VAL A 29 -11.90 -3.81 -4.36
CA VAL A 29 -12.65 -4.36 -3.23
C VAL A 29 -13.01 -5.80 -3.53
N ALA A 30 -12.43 -6.72 -2.76
CA ALA A 30 -12.79 -8.14 -2.79
C ALA A 30 -13.95 -8.45 -1.85
N ASP A 31 -14.03 -7.75 -0.70
CA ASP A 31 -15.12 -7.90 0.25
C ASP A 31 -15.27 -6.64 1.09
N ARG A 32 -16.48 -6.37 1.56
CA ARG A 32 -16.83 -5.24 2.42
C ARG A 32 -17.85 -5.69 3.44
N LEU A 33 -17.49 -5.62 4.72
CA LEU A 33 -18.30 -6.07 5.84
C LEU A 33 -18.63 -4.89 6.75
N ASP A 34 -19.93 -4.61 6.91
CA ASP A 34 -20.42 -3.53 7.77
C ASP A 34 -20.90 -4.11 9.09
N PHE A 35 -20.25 -3.69 10.18
CA PHE A 35 -20.58 -4.12 11.55
C PHE A 35 -21.32 -3.03 12.34
N GLY A 36 -21.77 -1.95 11.67
CA GLY A 36 -22.44 -0.82 12.32
C GLY A 36 -21.46 0.22 12.84
N ASP A 37 -20.64 -0.13 13.84
CA ASP A 37 -19.67 0.78 14.43
C ASP A 37 -18.41 0.93 13.57
N PHE A 38 -18.11 -0.06 12.73
CA PHE A 38 -16.94 -0.07 11.87
C PHE A 38 -17.18 -0.87 10.60
N LEU A 39 -16.33 -0.63 9.61
CA LEU A 39 -16.29 -1.37 8.35
C LEU A 39 -14.96 -2.10 8.25
N LEU A 40 -14.99 -3.29 7.65
CA LEU A 40 -13.80 -4.00 7.17
C LEU A 40 -13.88 -4.10 5.65
N ILE A 41 -12.83 -3.67 4.97
CA ILE A 41 -12.77 -3.67 3.51
C ILE A 41 -11.49 -4.37 3.10
N TYR A 42 -11.61 -5.39 2.27
CA TYR A 42 -10.49 -6.21 1.81
C TYR A 42 -10.19 -5.87 0.36
N LEU A 43 -8.94 -5.47 0.09
CA LEU A 43 -8.49 -5.04 -1.23
C LEU A 43 -7.46 -6.01 -1.76
N ARG A 44 -7.61 -6.42 -3.02
CA ARG A 44 -6.63 -7.26 -3.72
C ARG A 44 -6.73 -7.10 -5.23
N ASN A 45 -5.78 -7.69 -5.93
CA ASN A 45 -5.82 -7.87 -7.38
C ASN A 45 -5.46 -9.32 -7.73
N ALA A 46 -5.29 -9.62 -9.02
CA ALA A 46 -5.02 -10.98 -9.48
C ALA A 46 -3.58 -11.48 -9.21
N GLU A 47 -2.68 -10.59 -8.79
CA GLU A 47 -1.27 -10.93 -8.57
C GLU A 47 -1.04 -11.82 -7.36
N THR A 48 -1.87 -11.65 -6.32
CA THR A 48 -1.73 -12.42 -5.08
C THR A 48 -3.06 -12.49 -4.34
N PRO A 49 -3.34 -13.60 -3.61
CA PRO A 49 -4.47 -13.66 -2.71
C PRO A 49 -4.28 -12.88 -1.40
N PHE A 50 -3.06 -12.37 -1.12
CA PHE A 50 -2.82 -11.50 0.03
C PHE A 50 -3.60 -10.20 -0.11
N GLU A 51 -4.18 -9.71 0.98
CA GLU A 51 -5.08 -8.57 0.96
C GLU A 51 -4.57 -7.43 1.83
N VAL A 52 -4.91 -6.21 1.43
CA VAL A 52 -4.85 -5.05 2.32
C VAL A 52 -6.23 -4.92 2.95
N GLU A 53 -6.30 -5.00 4.28
CA GLU A 53 -7.53 -4.80 5.02
C GLU A 53 -7.60 -3.36 5.52
N LEU A 54 -8.65 -2.65 5.15
CA LEU A 54 -8.94 -1.31 5.67
C LEU A 54 -9.98 -1.43 6.78
N THR A 55 -9.70 -0.83 7.94
CA THR A 55 -10.69 -0.67 9.00
C THR A 55 -11.12 0.78 9.07
N VAL A 56 -12.42 1.02 8.96
CA VAL A 56 -13.03 2.35 9.12
C VAL A 56 -13.84 2.33 10.40
N ASN A 57 -13.38 3.06 11.43
CA ASN A 57 -14.12 3.24 12.67
C ASN A 57 -14.99 4.49 12.56
N HIS A 58 -16.30 4.35 12.58
CA HIS A 58 -17.23 5.49 12.35
C HIS A 58 -17.09 6.60 13.41
N ALA A 59 -16.68 6.26 14.63
CA ALA A 59 -16.48 7.23 15.68
C ALA A 59 -15.18 8.05 15.55
N GLN A 60 -14.23 7.59 14.74
CA GLN A 60 -12.96 8.29 14.53
C GLN A 60 -13.16 9.47 13.60
N LYS A 61 -12.90 10.68 14.07
CA LYS A 61 -13.12 11.92 13.30
C LYS A 61 -11.85 12.72 13.04
N VAL A 62 -10.76 12.36 13.71
CA VAL A 62 -9.45 13.03 13.57
C VAL A 62 -8.43 12.04 13.05
N PRO A 63 -7.34 12.51 12.41
CA PRO A 63 -6.28 11.63 11.90
C PRO A 63 -5.72 10.72 13.00
N TYR A 64 -5.41 9.49 12.62
CA TYR A 64 -4.73 8.54 13.50
C TYR A 64 -3.28 9.00 13.75
N THR A 65 -2.81 8.78 14.98
CA THR A 65 -1.39 8.93 15.30
C THR A 65 -0.68 7.64 14.91
N LEU A 66 0.16 7.70 13.86
CA LEU A 66 0.84 6.50 13.36
C LEU A 66 2.04 6.11 14.23
N GLY A 67 2.63 7.09 14.93
CA GLY A 67 3.79 6.86 15.79
C GLY A 67 5.05 6.52 14.99
N ASP A 68 6.04 5.94 15.67
CA ASP A 68 7.33 5.58 15.11
C ASP A 68 7.56 4.07 15.00
N GLY A 69 6.58 3.27 15.39
CA GLY A 69 6.69 1.80 15.35
C GLY A 69 6.23 1.16 14.06
N TYR A 70 5.38 1.84 13.27
CA TYR A 70 4.93 1.33 11.99
C TYR A 70 6.03 1.51 10.93
N GLY A 71 6.33 0.45 10.19
CA GLY A 71 7.22 0.51 9.04
C GLY A 71 6.43 0.80 7.76
N HIS A 72 6.31 -0.22 6.91
CA HIS A 72 5.62 -0.09 5.63
C HIS A 72 5.14 -1.45 5.12
N LEU A 73 4.15 -1.42 4.23
CA LEU A 73 3.82 -2.51 3.33
C LEU A 73 4.70 -2.37 2.09
N ALA A 74 5.12 -3.48 1.50
CA ALA A 74 5.84 -3.47 0.24
C ALA A 74 5.03 -4.15 -0.86
N VAL A 75 5.10 -3.60 -2.06
CA VAL A 75 4.53 -4.17 -3.29
C VAL A 75 5.61 -4.23 -4.35
N THR A 76 5.50 -5.19 -5.27
CA THR A 76 6.39 -5.24 -6.43
C THR A 76 5.66 -4.81 -7.69
N VAL A 77 6.39 -4.15 -8.58
CA VAL A 77 5.89 -3.74 -9.90
C VAL A 77 6.91 -4.10 -10.98
N GLU A 78 6.45 -4.28 -12.19
CA GLU A 78 7.30 -4.37 -13.36
C GLU A 78 7.53 -2.97 -13.93
N GLY A 79 8.81 -2.55 -14.04
CA GLY A 79 9.14 -1.22 -14.56
C GLY A 79 8.91 -0.12 -13.53
N VAL A 80 9.63 -0.16 -12.43
CA VAL A 80 9.48 0.81 -11.32
C VAL A 80 9.63 2.27 -11.75
N ASP A 81 10.50 2.57 -12.72
CA ASP A 81 10.67 3.93 -13.25
C ASP A 81 9.40 4.42 -13.97
N ALA A 82 8.78 3.57 -14.77
CA ALA A 82 7.53 3.88 -15.47
C ALA A 82 6.37 4.05 -14.48
N GLU A 83 6.29 3.21 -13.47
CA GLU A 83 5.27 3.31 -12.42
C GLU A 83 5.44 4.59 -11.58
N HIS A 84 6.67 4.95 -11.25
CA HIS A 84 6.95 6.22 -10.58
C HIS A 84 6.43 7.41 -11.40
N ALA A 85 6.76 7.45 -12.70
CA ALA A 85 6.31 8.51 -13.60
C ALA A 85 4.78 8.54 -13.73
N ARG A 86 4.14 7.36 -13.81
CA ARG A 86 2.67 7.26 -13.86
C ARG A 86 2.04 7.82 -12.59
N MET A 87 2.51 7.41 -11.42
CA MET A 87 1.99 7.86 -10.13
C MET A 87 2.19 9.37 -9.93
N GLU A 88 3.34 9.89 -10.37
CA GLU A 88 3.61 11.34 -10.34
C GLU A 88 2.61 12.10 -11.21
N GLY A 89 2.36 11.63 -12.44
CA GLY A 89 1.39 12.21 -13.36
C GLY A 89 -0.05 12.14 -12.85
N GLU A 90 -0.38 11.17 -12.02
CA GLU A 90 -1.70 11.02 -11.39
C GLU A 90 -1.84 11.79 -10.06
N GLY A 91 -0.82 12.54 -9.66
CA GLY A 91 -0.86 13.35 -8.45
C GLY A 91 -0.73 12.56 -7.14
N LEU A 92 -0.15 11.36 -7.19
CA LEU A 92 0.02 10.50 -6.01
C LEU A 92 1.29 10.84 -5.21
N ALA A 93 2.09 11.78 -5.68
CA ALA A 93 3.28 12.32 -5.00
C ALA A 93 4.29 11.26 -4.53
N PRO A 94 4.79 10.39 -5.43
CA PRO A 94 5.80 9.40 -5.06
C PRO A 94 7.09 10.07 -4.62
N GLY A 95 7.78 9.45 -3.66
CA GLY A 95 9.12 9.85 -3.25
C GLY A 95 10.15 9.57 -4.33
N ALA A 96 11.40 9.96 -4.08
CA ALA A 96 12.49 9.80 -5.05
C ALA A 96 12.80 8.31 -5.30
N LEU A 97 13.08 7.99 -6.56
CA LEU A 97 13.62 6.67 -6.93
C LEU A 97 14.99 6.47 -6.29
N ARG A 98 15.21 5.29 -5.74
CA ARG A 98 16.45 4.90 -5.06
C ARG A 98 16.87 3.49 -5.43
N ASP A 99 18.17 3.24 -5.32
CA ASP A 99 18.73 1.89 -5.42
C ASP A 99 19.00 1.34 -4.02
N PHE A 100 18.53 0.11 -3.78
CA PHE A 100 18.82 -0.63 -2.57
C PHE A 100 20.07 -1.48 -2.79
N LYS A 101 21.18 -1.06 -2.18
CA LYS A 101 22.50 -1.69 -2.38
C LYS A 101 22.96 -2.42 -1.13
N HIS A 102 23.61 -3.56 -1.36
CA HIS A 102 24.26 -4.34 -0.33
C HIS A 102 25.56 -4.94 -0.90
N ASP A 103 26.68 -4.77 -0.19
CA ASP A 103 27.99 -5.24 -0.64
C ASP A 103 28.35 -4.80 -2.07
N GLY A 104 28.03 -3.55 -2.41
CA GLY A 104 28.29 -2.95 -3.74
C GLY A 104 27.39 -3.43 -4.86
N LYS A 105 26.40 -4.29 -4.57
CA LYS A 105 25.42 -4.78 -5.55
C LYS A 105 24.06 -4.13 -5.34
N THR A 106 23.38 -3.79 -6.43
CA THR A 106 22.00 -3.34 -6.39
C THR A 106 21.08 -4.54 -6.19
N LEU A 107 20.39 -4.60 -5.04
CA LEU A 107 19.39 -5.64 -4.76
C LEU A 107 18.06 -5.32 -5.42
N ALA A 108 17.68 -4.04 -5.43
CA ALA A 108 16.44 -3.58 -6.02
C ALA A 108 16.46 -2.08 -6.23
N ARG A 109 15.59 -1.61 -7.11
CA ARG A 109 15.27 -0.20 -7.29
C ARG A 109 13.85 0.03 -6.75
N PHE A 110 13.62 1.13 -6.04
CA PHE A 110 12.37 1.34 -5.32
C PHE A 110 12.08 2.81 -5.09
N PHE A 111 10.86 3.09 -4.67
CA PHE A 111 10.45 4.38 -4.11
C PHE A 111 9.36 4.16 -3.05
N PHE A 112 9.10 5.19 -2.25
CA PHE A 112 8.00 5.19 -1.30
C PHE A 112 6.87 6.09 -1.77
N ILE A 113 5.64 5.69 -1.42
CA ILE A 113 4.44 6.49 -1.57
C ILE A 113 3.66 6.40 -0.26
N ALA A 114 2.94 7.46 0.10
CA ALA A 114 2.06 7.46 1.27
C ALA A 114 0.61 7.37 0.83
N ASP A 115 -0.19 6.57 1.54
CA ASP A 115 -1.62 6.56 1.35
C ASP A 115 -2.27 7.84 1.94
N PRO A 116 -3.60 8.07 1.74
CA PRO A 116 -4.23 9.29 2.23
C PRO A 116 -4.18 9.49 3.75
N ASP A 117 -3.95 8.45 4.52
CA ASP A 117 -3.82 8.51 5.98
C ASP A 117 -2.36 8.60 6.44
N GLY A 118 -1.41 8.59 5.51
CA GLY A 118 0.02 8.73 5.78
C GLY A 118 0.78 7.41 5.91
N TYR A 119 0.14 6.26 5.71
CA TYR A 119 0.84 4.97 5.73
C TYR A 119 1.75 4.84 4.53
N LYS A 120 3.02 4.54 4.78
CA LYS A 120 4.02 4.38 3.73
C LYS A 120 3.91 3.02 3.06
N ILE A 121 4.08 3.01 1.75
CA ILE A 121 4.15 1.79 0.94
C ILE A 121 5.43 1.87 0.11
N GLU A 122 6.23 0.81 0.18
CA GLU A 122 7.44 0.67 -0.63
C GLU A 122 7.07 0.00 -1.96
N VAL A 123 7.43 0.64 -3.06
CA VAL A 123 7.18 0.12 -4.41
C VAL A 123 8.53 -0.32 -4.98
N ILE A 124 8.68 -1.62 -5.23
CA ILE A 124 9.96 -2.26 -5.54
C ILE A 124 9.91 -2.85 -6.95
N GLU A 125 10.98 -2.68 -7.72
CA GLU A 125 11.14 -3.41 -8.99
C GLU A 125 11.10 -4.92 -8.74
N ARG A 126 10.21 -5.61 -9.45
CA ARG A 126 10.07 -7.07 -9.34
C ARG A 126 11.33 -7.76 -9.85
N GLY A 127 11.85 -8.67 -9.06
CA GLY A 127 13.00 -9.49 -9.45
C GLY A 127 13.85 -9.91 -8.24
N GLY A 128 14.74 -10.88 -8.46
CA GLY A 128 15.62 -11.38 -7.42
C GLY A 128 14.88 -11.88 -6.19
N ARG A 129 15.15 -11.26 -5.04
CA ARG A 129 14.47 -11.56 -3.76
C ARG A 129 12.99 -11.13 -3.77
N PHE A 130 12.64 -10.11 -4.54
CA PHE A 130 11.33 -9.46 -4.50
C PHE A 130 10.47 -9.90 -5.69
N VAL A 131 9.75 -10.98 -5.51
CA VAL A 131 8.93 -11.61 -6.56
C VAL A 131 7.48 -11.81 -6.12
#